data_31aa793a76b08a37640108772a3c77b1
#
_entry.id   31aa793a76b08a37640108772a3c77b1
#
_cell.length_a   1.000
_cell.length_b   1.000
_cell.length_c   1.000
_cell.angle_alpha   90.00
_cell.angle_beta   90.00
_cell.angle_gamma   90.00
#
_symmetry.space_group_name_H-M   'P 1'
#
loop_
_entity.id
_entity.type
_entity.pdbx_description
1 polymer ?
#
loop_
_entity_poly.entity_id
_entity_poly.type
_entity_poly.pdbx_seq_one_letter_code
_entity_poly.pdbx_strand_id
1 'polypeptide(L)'
;MYNKNLSFDLPDNIKFINPDPFFDINEILPKVSILISDYSSVVTDYLLIKKKVIFYLHDYEKYQKKIGLIDNFRKILPGREIKNYIELKREIKNKQFNNKRINQNIKLHMKKYYDVGYKDSSKKIFNFIKNI
;
A
#
# COMPACT_ATOMS: atom_id res chain seq x y z
N MET A 1 -21.14 -2.22 -5.90
CA MET A 1 -22.10 -2.44 -4.78
C MET A 1 -21.41 -3.34 -3.77
N TYR A 2 -20.93 -2.79 -2.66
CA TYR A 2 -20.39 -3.58 -1.55
C TYR A 2 -21.57 -4.20 -0.80
N ASN A 3 -21.55 -5.52 -0.62
CA ASN A 3 -22.59 -6.24 0.08
C ASN A 3 -22.57 -5.86 1.57
N LYS A 4 -23.52 -5.06 2.01
CA LYS A 4 -23.62 -4.50 3.39
C LYS A 4 -23.88 -5.55 4.49
N ASN A 5 -23.99 -6.84 4.16
CA ASN A 5 -24.46 -7.88 5.07
C ASN A 5 -23.46 -9.02 5.33
N LEU A 6 -22.15 -8.77 5.20
CA LEU A 6 -21.17 -9.74 5.66
C LEU A 6 -20.93 -9.52 7.17
N SER A 7 -21.77 -10.15 7.99
CA SER A 7 -21.43 -10.36 9.40
C SER A 7 -20.39 -11.47 9.47
N PHE A 8 -19.14 -11.10 9.62
CA PHE A 8 -18.10 -12.07 9.95
C PHE A 8 -18.03 -12.18 11.47
N ASP A 9 -18.13 -13.40 11.97
CA ASP A 9 -17.76 -13.72 13.35
C ASP A 9 -16.22 -13.66 13.42
N LEU A 10 -15.70 -12.46 13.68
CA LEU A 10 -14.26 -12.22 13.70
C LEU A 10 -13.73 -12.43 15.12
N PRO A 11 -12.56 -13.06 15.26
CA PRO A 11 -11.86 -13.10 16.55
C PRO A 11 -11.66 -11.68 17.11
N ASP A 12 -11.63 -11.54 18.44
CA ASP A 12 -11.52 -10.25 19.15
C ASP A 12 -10.34 -9.37 18.72
N ASN A 13 -9.27 -10.00 18.27
CA ASN A 13 -8.07 -9.33 17.78
C ASN A 13 -8.14 -8.88 16.31
N ILE A 14 -9.27 -9.15 15.61
CA ILE A 14 -9.51 -8.70 14.25
C ILE A 14 -10.63 -7.67 14.27
N LYS A 15 -10.38 -6.51 13.69
CA LYS A 15 -11.37 -5.45 13.55
C LYS A 15 -11.65 -5.20 12.08
N PHE A 16 -12.91 -5.28 11.70
CA PHE A 16 -13.37 -4.83 10.40
C PHE A 16 -13.62 -3.32 10.46
N ILE A 17 -12.95 -2.57 9.59
CA ILE A 17 -13.19 -1.15 9.46
C ILE A 17 -14.12 -0.97 8.26
N ASN A 18 -15.39 -0.72 8.55
CA ASN A 18 -16.35 -0.38 7.50
C ASN A 18 -16.08 1.08 7.07
N PRO A 19 -15.76 1.35 5.79
CA PRO A 19 -15.53 2.71 5.36
C PRO A 19 -16.86 3.50 5.44
N ASP A 20 -16.93 4.41 6.41
CA ASP A 20 -17.86 5.52 6.38
C ASP A 20 -17.48 6.43 5.19
N PRO A 21 -18.42 7.11 4.50
CA PRO A 21 -18.12 8.07 3.45
C PRO A 21 -17.12 9.16 3.84
N PHE A 22 -16.95 9.44 5.13
CA PHE A 22 -16.00 10.41 5.68
C PHE A 22 -14.70 9.79 6.22
N PHE A 23 -14.52 8.46 6.06
CA PHE A 23 -13.36 7.77 6.58
C PHE A 23 -12.15 7.95 5.64
N ASP A 24 -11.10 8.57 6.16
CA ASP A 24 -9.81 8.66 5.47
C ASP A 24 -8.86 7.56 5.98
N ILE A 25 -8.50 6.63 5.10
CA ILE A 25 -7.54 5.56 5.40
C ILE A 25 -6.19 6.12 5.89
N ASN A 26 -5.82 7.33 5.48
CA ASN A 26 -4.56 7.96 5.85
C ASN A 26 -4.47 8.28 7.35
N GLU A 27 -5.60 8.35 8.07
CA GLU A 27 -5.61 8.50 9.53
C GLU A 27 -5.15 7.23 10.26
N ILE A 28 -5.30 6.07 9.61
CA ILE A 28 -4.93 4.77 10.18
C ILE A 28 -3.52 4.35 9.76
N LEU A 29 -3.11 4.63 8.54
CA LEU A 29 -1.82 4.19 8.02
C LEU A 29 -0.63 4.47 8.97
N PRO A 30 -0.52 5.62 9.64
CA PRO A 30 0.56 5.88 10.59
C PRO A 30 0.59 4.94 11.80
N LYS A 31 -0.55 4.34 12.16
CA LYS A 31 -0.69 3.41 13.30
C LYS A 31 -0.41 1.97 12.90
N VAL A 32 -0.38 1.65 11.61
CA VAL A 32 -0.13 0.30 11.08
C VAL A 32 1.36 0.02 11.05
N SER A 33 1.79 -1.14 11.53
CA SER A 33 3.20 -1.57 11.50
C SER A 33 3.57 -2.33 10.23
N ILE A 34 2.61 -3.06 9.65
CA ILE A 34 2.78 -3.84 8.42
C ILE A 34 1.53 -3.62 7.57
N LEU A 35 1.71 -3.15 6.34
CA LEU A 35 0.65 -3.10 5.34
C LEU A 35 0.70 -4.37 4.50
N ILE A 36 -0.40 -5.12 4.47
CA ILE A 36 -0.60 -6.22 3.53
C ILE A 36 -1.58 -5.72 2.47
N SER A 37 -1.14 -5.69 1.24
CA SER A 37 -1.91 -5.14 0.12
C SER A 37 -1.72 -6.00 -1.13
N ASP A 38 -2.50 -5.74 -2.13
CA ASP A 38 -2.41 -6.37 -3.45
C ASP A 38 -1.97 -5.36 -4.52
N TYR A 39 -2.90 -4.89 -5.35
CA TYR A 39 -2.66 -3.96 -6.47
C TYR A 39 -3.06 -2.52 -6.13
N SER A 40 -3.33 -2.23 -4.86
CA SER A 40 -3.86 -0.94 -4.41
C SER A 40 -2.79 0.16 -4.37
N SER A 41 -3.19 1.36 -4.79
CA SER A 41 -2.36 2.57 -4.71
C SER A 41 -2.08 3.06 -3.29
N VAL A 42 -2.82 2.58 -2.29
CA VAL A 42 -2.59 2.91 -0.87
C VAL A 42 -1.15 2.65 -0.41
N VAL A 43 -0.47 1.71 -1.09
CA VAL A 43 0.95 1.43 -0.86
C VAL A 43 1.80 2.68 -1.07
N THR A 44 1.47 3.51 -2.07
CA THR A 44 2.23 4.73 -2.36
C THR A 44 2.25 5.65 -1.15
N ASP A 45 1.09 5.92 -0.56
CA ASP A 45 0.99 6.78 0.63
C ASP A 45 1.68 6.15 1.85
N TYR A 46 1.54 4.83 2.01
CA TYR A 46 2.16 4.11 3.11
C TYR A 46 3.71 4.13 3.07
N LEU A 47 4.31 4.23 1.88
CA LEU A 47 5.77 4.32 1.74
C LEU A 47 6.36 5.60 2.35
N LEU A 48 5.58 6.68 2.49
CA LEU A 48 6.01 7.93 3.15
C LEU A 48 6.42 7.69 4.60
N ILE A 49 5.81 6.73 5.28
CA ILE A 49 6.11 6.41 6.67
C ILE A 49 7.18 5.32 6.84
N LYS A 50 7.77 4.84 5.74
CA LYS A 50 8.93 3.92 5.70
C LYS A 50 8.73 2.62 6.49
N LYS A 51 7.50 2.09 6.51
CA LYS A 51 7.16 0.86 7.19
C LYS A 51 7.06 -0.33 6.23
N LYS A 52 6.91 -1.53 6.76
CA LYS A 52 6.89 -2.80 6.02
C LYS A 52 5.66 -2.93 5.13
N VAL A 53 5.88 -3.23 3.84
CA VAL A 53 4.84 -3.60 2.89
C VAL A 53 5.01 -5.05 2.46
N ILE A 54 3.92 -5.80 2.46
CA ILE A 54 3.81 -7.15 1.92
C ILE A 54 2.77 -7.13 0.80
N PHE A 55 3.15 -7.58 -0.38
CA PHE A 55 2.25 -7.73 -1.51
C PHE A 55 1.73 -9.16 -1.58
N TYR A 56 0.44 -9.36 -1.31
CA TYR A 56 -0.22 -10.66 -1.40
C TYR A 56 -0.83 -10.86 -2.79
N LEU A 57 -0.06 -11.43 -3.71
CA LEU A 57 -0.38 -11.54 -5.13
C LEU A 57 -0.75 -12.99 -5.51
N HIS A 58 -1.74 -13.57 -4.83
CA HIS A 58 -2.16 -14.96 -5.03
C HIS A 58 -2.81 -15.21 -6.39
N ASP A 59 -3.38 -14.17 -7.00
CA ASP A 59 -4.10 -14.24 -8.27
C ASP A 59 -3.44 -13.40 -9.39
N TYR A 60 -2.14 -13.13 -9.27
CA TYR A 60 -1.41 -12.22 -10.15
C TYR A 60 -1.67 -12.47 -11.65
N GLU A 61 -1.53 -13.71 -12.10
CA GLU A 61 -1.68 -14.04 -13.53
C GLU A 61 -3.11 -13.76 -14.03
N LYS A 62 -4.11 -14.05 -13.19
CA LYS A 62 -5.51 -13.76 -13.49
C LYS A 62 -5.78 -12.27 -13.54
N TYR A 63 -5.27 -11.53 -12.56
CA TYR A 63 -5.43 -10.08 -12.47
C TYR A 63 -4.76 -9.38 -13.66
N GLN A 64 -3.51 -9.75 -13.97
CA GLN A 64 -2.75 -9.22 -15.10
C GLN A 64 -3.50 -9.43 -16.44
N LYS A 65 -4.07 -10.62 -16.64
CA LYS A 65 -4.79 -10.95 -17.87
C LYS A 65 -6.12 -10.20 -17.99
N LYS A 66 -6.84 -9.98 -16.87
CA LYS A 66 -8.19 -9.43 -16.88
C LYS A 66 -8.21 -7.91 -16.81
N ILE A 67 -7.37 -7.32 -16.00
CA ILE A 67 -7.35 -5.88 -15.67
C ILE A 67 -6.15 -5.19 -16.32
N GLY A 68 -5.00 -5.89 -16.34
CA GLY A 68 -3.72 -5.33 -16.73
C GLY A 68 -3.01 -4.64 -15.56
N LEU A 69 -1.70 -4.62 -15.63
CA LEU A 69 -0.82 -3.90 -14.71
C LEU A 69 0.24 -3.17 -15.52
N ILE A 70 0.85 -2.16 -14.92
CA ILE A 70 1.97 -1.46 -15.55
C ILE A 70 3.11 -2.43 -15.85
N ASP A 71 3.84 -2.16 -16.94
CA ASP A 71 4.99 -2.97 -17.32
C ASP A 71 6.00 -3.09 -16.18
N ASN A 72 6.52 -4.30 -16.03
CA ASN A 72 7.48 -4.61 -14.97
C ASN A 72 6.96 -4.47 -13.53
N PHE A 73 5.62 -4.45 -13.28
CA PHE A 73 5.03 -4.29 -11.95
C PHE A 73 5.77 -5.08 -10.87
N ARG A 74 5.95 -6.40 -11.06
CA ARG A 74 6.63 -7.27 -10.08
C ARG A 74 8.10 -6.91 -9.83
N LYS A 75 8.78 -6.37 -10.85
CA LYS A 75 10.19 -5.98 -10.72
C LYS A 75 10.39 -4.73 -9.87
N ILE A 76 9.39 -3.84 -9.87
CA ILE A 76 9.45 -2.54 -9.18
C ILE A 76 8.73 -2.52 -7.83
N LEU A 77 8.20 -3.66 -7.36
CA LEU A 77 7.49 -3.73 -6.07
C LEU A 77 8.36 -3.19 -4.92
N PRO A 78 7.88 -2.20 -4.18
CA PRO A 78 8.58 -1.64 -3.03
C PRO A 78 8.36 -2.42 -1.74
N GLY A 79 8.16 -3.74 -1.84
CA GLY A 79 7.91 -4.65 -0.73
C GLY A 79 8.14 -6.11 -1.11
N ARG A 80 7.82 -7.00 -0.18
CA ARG A 80 7.89 -8.45 -0.39
C ARG A 80 6.67 -8.95 -1.14
N GLU A 81 6.88 -9.67 -2.24
CA GLU A 81 5.84 -10.45 -2.92
C GLU A 81 5.68 -11.79 -2.22
N ILE A 82 4.44 -12.18 -1.98
CA ILE A 82 4.03 -13.49 -1.47
C ILE A 82 2.78 -13.96 -2.23
N LYS A 83 2.62 -15.28 -2.34
CA LYS A 83 1.56 -15.87 -3.17
C LYS A 83 0.56 -16.73 -2.39
N ASN A 84 0.92 -17.13 -1.18
CA ASN A 84 0.09 -18.03 -0.39
C ASN A 84 0.18 -17.73 1.11
N TYR A 85 -0.74 -18.33 1.86
CA TYR A 85 -0.86 -18.12 3.30
C TYR A 85 0.39 -18.55 4.11
N ILE A 86 1.06 -19.62 3.67
CA ILE A 86 2.26 -20.12 4.38
C ILE A 86 3.40 -19.09 4.29
N GLU A 87 3.60 -18.54 3.10
CA GLU A 87 4.56 -17.46 2.88
C GLU A 87 4.18 -16.20 3.68
N LEU A 88 2.90 -15.83 3.71
CA LEU A 88 2.40 -14.69 4.49
C LEU A 88 2.74 -14.86 5.98
N LYS A 89 2.39 -16.00 6.56
CA LYS A 89 2.65 -16.29 7.97
C LYS A 89 4.14 -16.20 8.32
N ARG A 90 5.00 -16.71 7.43
CA ARG A 90 6.46 -16.62 7.58
C ARG A 90 6.95 -15.19 7.48
N GLU A 91 6.45 -14.44 6.49
CA GLU A 91 6.92 -13.08 6.23
C GLU A 91 6.49 -12.08 7.30
N ILE A 92 5.30 -12.23 7.89
CA ILE A 92 4.86 -11.39 9.02
C ILE A 92 5.85 -11.49 10.20
N LYS A 93 6.35 -12.70 10.48
CA LYS A 93 7.32 -12.97 11.57
C LYS A 93 8.74 -12.52 11.23
N ASN A 94 9.05 -12.28 9.98
CA ASN A 94 10.39 -11.89 9.55
C ASN A 94 10.71 -10.46 9.98
N LYS A 95 11.71 -10.29 10.84
CA LYS A 95 12.18 -8.96 11.27
C LYS A 95 13.03 -8.25 10.21
N GLN A 96 13.70 -9.00 9.33
CA GLN A 96 14.52 -8.47 8.24
C GLN A 96 13.74 -8.49 6.94
N PHE A 97 12.89 -7.52 6.73
CA PHE A 97 11.99 -7.48 5.57
C PHE A 97 12.55 -6.73 4.36
N ASN A 98 13.49 -5.81 4.55
CA ASN A 98 14.08 -5.06 3.45
C ASN A 98 15.40 -5.67 2.99
N ASN A 99 15.56 -5.79 1.69
CA ASN A 99 16.81 -6.13 1.04
C ASN A 99 17.24 -5.02 0.06
N LYS A 100 18.42 -5.16 -0.55
CA LYS A 100 18.96 -4.15 -1.48
C LYS A 100 17.97 -3.80 -2.61
N ARG A 101 17.31 -4.80 -3.21
CA ARG A 101 16.31 -4.60 -4.28
C ARG A 101 15.09 -3.81 -3.78
N ILE A 102 14.52 -4.20 -2.66
CA ILE A 102 13.34 -3.51 -2.09
C ILE A 102 13.69 -2.07 -1.78
N ASN A 103 14.84 -1.81 -1.16
CA ASN A 103 15.27 -0.46 -0.83
C ASN A 103 15.50 0.40 -2.09
N GLN A 104 16.03 -0.17 -3.17
CA GLN A 104 16.14 0.52 -4.46
C GLN A 104 14.76 0.83 -5.05
N ASN A 105 13.84 -0.15 -5.03
CA ASN A 105 12.48 0.04 -5.54
C ASN A 105 11.71 1.10 -4.73
N ILE A 106 11.86 1.14 -3.41
CA ILE A 106 11.30 2.20 -2.57
C ILE A 106 11.82 3.58 -3.03
N LYS A 107 13.13 3.71 -3.22
CA LYS A 107 13.74 4.99 -3.69
C LYS A 107 13.20 5.41 -5.06
N LEU A 108 13.10 4.48 -6.00
CA LEU A 108 12.58 4.74 -7.34
C LEU A 108 11.10 5.14 -7.28
N HIS A 109 10.31 4.46 -6.47
CA HIS A 109 8.89 4.76 -6.27
C HIS A 109 8.72 6.15 -5.64
N MET A 110 9.48 6.46 -4.59
CA MET A 110 9.47 7.78 -3.96
C MET A 110 9.85 8.88 -4.95
N LYS A 111 10.88 8.68 -5.77
CA LYS A 111 11.29 9.66 -6.81
C LYS A 111 10.18 9.86 -7.85
N LYS A 112 9.46 8.81 -8.23
CA LYS A 112 8.42 8.88 -9.26
C LYS A 112 7.15 9.59 -8.80
N TYR A 113 6.72 9.34 -7.56
CA TYR A 113 5.43 9.81 -7.06
C TYR A 113 5.53 10.97 -6.07
N TYR A 114 6.69 11.17 -5.46
CA TYR A 114 6.95 12.23 -4.49
C TYR A 114 8.23 12.96 -4.90
N ASP A 115 8.11 13.79 -5.89
CA ASP A 115 9.22 14.61 -6.35
C ASP A 115 9.69 15.57 -5.26
N VAL A 116 10.87 16.12 -5.46
CA VAL A 116 11.50 17.07 -4.53
C VAL A 116 10.50 18.17 -4.20
N GLY A 117 9.98 18.17 -2.97
CA GLY A 117 9.13 19.25 -2.46
C GLY A 117 7.67 18.92 -2.21
N TYR A 118 7.32 17.63 -1.98
CA TYR A 118 5.98 17.26 -1.49
C TYR A 118 5.61 17.90 -0.15
N LYS A 119 6.61 18.37 0.62
CA LYS A 119 6.37 19.19 1.82
C LYS A 119 5.71 20.51 1.42
N ASP A 120 4.68 20.87 2.16
CA ASP A 120 3.90 22.09 1.94
C ASP A 120 3.17 22.16 0.58
N SER A 121 2.87 21.02 -0.05
CA SER A 121 2.18 20.95 -1.36
C SER A 121 0.88 21.74 -1.36
N SER A 122 0.05 21.60 -0.32
CA SER A 122 -1.21 22.34 -0.19
C SER A 122 -0.97 23.85 -0.19
N LYS A 123 0.05 24.34 0.53
CA LYS A 123 0.40 25.76 0.56
C LYS A 123 0.90 26.26 -0.79
N LYS A 124 1.69 25.44 -1.50
CA LYS A 124 2.17 25.76 -2.85
C LYS A 124 1.01 25.86 -3.84
N ILE A 125 0.09 24.88 -3.81
CA ILE A 125 -1.11 24.89 -4.65
C ILE A 125 -1.97 26.11 -4.33
N PHE A 126 -2.23 26.38 -3.06
CA PHE A 126 -3.01 27.55 -2.64
C PHE A 126 -2.38 28.86 -3.15
N ASN A 127 -1.07 29.04 -2.97
CA ASN A 127 -0.37 30.23 -3.45
C ASN A 127 -0.41 30.34 -4.98
N PHE A 128 -0.29 29.23 -5.71
CA PHE A 128 -0.41 29.21 -7.17
C PHE A 128 -1.80 29.68 -7.61
N ILE A 129 -2.87 29.13 -7.03
CA ILE A 129 -4.26 29.49 -7.38
C ILE A 129 -4.55 30.95 -7.05
N LYS A 130 -4.02 31.47 -5.92
CA LYS A 130 -4.21 32.87 -5.52
C LYS A 130 -3.57 33.88 -6.47
N ASN A 131 -2.57 33.46 -7.25
CA ASN A 131 -1.81 34.33 -8.16
C ASN A 131 -2.25 34.18 -9.63
N ILE A 132 -3.31 33.42 -9.91
CA ILE A 132 -4.02 33.37 -11.20
C ILE A 132 -5.15 34.41 -11.19
#